data_47ba40bc2a29e9d12fb37dfa92a8ea52
#
_entry.id   47ba40bc2a29e9d12fb37dfa92a8ea52
#
_cell.length_a   1.000
_cell.length_b   1.000
_cell.length_c   1.000
_cell.angle_alpha   90.00
_cell.angle_beta   90.00
_cell.angle_gamma   90.00
#
_symmetry.space_group_name_H-M   'P 1'
#
loop_
_entity.id
_entity.type
_entity.pdbx_description
1 polymer ?
#
loop_
_entity_poly.entity_id
_entity_poly.type
_entity_poly.pdbx_seq_one_letter_code
_entity_poly.pdbx_strand_id
1 'polypeptide(L)'
;KEGQNEPPKYYTDATLLTAMELAGNNITDEQTRSYIKLTKRGLGTAATRQGIIKELYDKGYIARRTRKNGNAVKSIMPTEKGMYIINTLEKIVPDMLSVDMTGDMEMELDKIARGESDGNNFLNEYKKLVIKWVEQIKNSDTSAMTGNTLICPLCGKPVIKKKVGWCCTGYSKDNPDSCKFYIANEICGKKISDVIAKELTLKRS
;
A
#
# COMPACT_ATOMS: atom_id res chain seq x y z
N LYS A 1 -40.37 -3.76 -13.09
CA LYS A 1 -39.20 -4.49 -13.64
C LYS A 1 -38.21 -4.66 -12.52
N GLU A 2 -38.03 -5.88 -12.03
CA GLU A 2 -36.96 -6.23 -11.12
C GLU A 2 -35.65 -6.16 -11.90
N GLY A 3 -34.77 -5.22 -11.57
CA GLY A 3 -33.43 -5.09 -12.13
C GLY A 3 -32.42 -5.75 -11.18
N GLN A 4 -31.59 -6.64 -11.68
CA GLN A 4 -30.44 -7.12 -10.92
C GLN A 4 -29.31 -6.09 -11.04
N ASN A 5 -28.79 -5.63 -9.91
CA ASN A 5 -27.58 -4.79 -9.87
C ASN A 5 -26.38 -5.65 -10.26
N GLU A 6 -25.72 -5.31 -11.37
CA GLU A 6 -24.44 -5.92 -11.72
C GLU A 6 -23.31 -5.31 -10.86
N PRO A 7 -22.35 -6.12 -10.41
CA PRO A 7 -21.18 -5.58 -9.71
C PRO A 7 -20.38 -4.65 -10.63
N PRO A 8 -19.71 -3.62 -10.09
CA PRO A 8 -18.94 -2.69 -10.89
C PRO A 8 -17.85 -3.42 -11.68
N LYS A 9 -17.62 -2.97 -12.92
CA LYS A 9 -16.59 -3.57 -13.78
C LYS A 9 -15.20 -3.25 -13.25
N TYR A 10 -14.28 -4.22 -13.36
CA TYR A 10 -12.88 -4.00 -13.04
C TYR A 10 -12.27 -2.91 -13.93
N TYR A 11 -11.37 -2.11 -13.37
CA TYR A 11 -10.63 -1.12 -14.13
C TYR A 11 -9.75 -1.77 -15.20
N THR A 12 -9.54 -1.04 -16.29
CA THR A 12 -8.43 -1.20 -17.22
C THR A 12 -7.46 -0.05 -17.02
N ASP A 13 -6.27 -0.06 -17.64
CA ASP A 13 -5.34 1.10 -17.51
C ASP A 13 -6.01 2.40 -17.95
N ALA A 14 -6.76 2.38 -19.05
CA ALA A 14 -7.48 3.56 -19.54
C ALA A 14 -8.54 4.05 -18.56
N THR A 15 -9.39 3.15 -18.05
CA THR A 15 -10.44 3.54 -17.10
C THR A 15 -9.87 3.91 -15.73
N LEU A 16 -8.73 3.36 -15.32
CA LEU A 16 -8.03 3.77 -14.11
C LEU A 16 -7.45 5.18 -14.25
N LEU A 17 -6.83 5.49 -15.41
CA LEU A 17 -6.37 6.86 -15.71
C LEU A 17 -7.51 7.87 -15.62
N THR A 18 -8.68 7.55 -16.21
CA THR A 18 -9.87 8.39 -16.11
C THR A 18 -10.35 8.52 -14.67
N ALA A 19 -10.38 7.43 -13.90
CA ALA A 19 -10.77 7.48 -12.49
C ALA A 19 -9.80 8.34 -11.66
N MET A 20 -8.50 8.28 -11.91
CA MET A 20 -7.51 9.15 -11.27
C MET A 20 -7.75 10.63 -11.62
N GLU A 21 -8.09 10.94 -12.88
CA GLU A 21 -8.43 12.29 -13.30
C GLU A 21 -9.69 12.82 -12.62
N LEU A 22 -10.68 11.95 -12.47
CA LEU A 22 -11.99 12.28 -11.90
C LEU A 22 -12.05 12.07 -10.37
N ALA A 23 -10.95 11.70 -9.73
CA ALA A 23 -10.92 11.44 -8.29
C ALA A 23 -11.42 12.64 -7.45
N GLY A 24 -11.23 13.87 -7.96
CA GLY A 24 -11.79 15.07 -7.35
C GLY A 24 -13.32 15.10 -7.22
N ASN A 25 -14.05 14.23 -7.93
CA ASN A 25 -15.52 14.15 -7.78
C ASN A 25 -15.94 13.59 -6.40
N ASN A 26 -15.06 12.87 -5.73
CA ASN A 26 -15.29 12.24 -4.43
C ASN A 26 -14.83 13.12 -3.25
N ILE A 27 -14.31 14.32 -3.52
CA ILE A 27 -13.90 15.28 -2.49
C ILE A 27 -15.12 15.82 -1.77
N THR A 28 -15.09 15.86 -0.45
CA THR A 28 -16.20 16.31 0.40
C THR A 28 -16.29 17.82 0.46
N ASP A 29 -15.14 18.51 0.55
CA ASP A 29 -15.09 19.97 0.51
C ASP A 29 -15.45 20.52 -0.86
N GLU A 30 -16.42 21.45 -0.91
CA GLU A 30 -16.94 21.97 -2.17
C GLU A 30 -15.97 22.90 -2.89
N GLN A 31 -15.15 23.65 -2.14
CA GLN A 31 -14.15 24.55 -2.74
C GLN A 31 -13.03 23.74 -3.40
N THR A 32 -12.47 22.79 -2.65
CA THR A 32 -11.42 21.88 -3.15
C THR A 32 -11.92 21.05 -4.32
N ARG A 33 -13.15 20.51 -4.22
CA ARG A 33 -13.77 19.76 -5.30
C ARG A 33 -13.93 20.59 -6.57
N SER A 34 -14.41 21.82 -6.45
CA SER A 34 -14.57 22.74 -7.58
C SER A 34 -13.24 23.11 -8.21
N TYR A 35 -12.22 23.39 -7.38
CA TYR A 35 -10.85 23.65 -7.81
C TYR A 35 -10.27 22.48 -8.61
N ILE A 36 -10.34 21.26 -8.08
CA ILE A 36 -9.80 20.05 -8.73
C ILE A 36 -10.53 19.76 -10.06
N LYS A 37 -11.85 19.99 -10.12
CA LYS A 37 -12.62 19.85 -11.37
C LYS A 37 -12.19 20.86 -12.41
N LEU A 38 -12.01 22.12 -12.02
CA LEU A 38 -11.64 23.22 -12.91
C LEU A 38 -10.22 23.04 -13.47
N THR A 39 -9.29 22.61 -12.63
CA THR A 39 -7.89 22.40 -12.98
C THR A 39 -7.61 21.04 -13.60
N LYS A 40 -8.57 20.10 -13.55
CA LYS A 40 -8.41 18.68 -13.94
C LYS A 40 -7.25 17.98 -13.24
N ARG A 41 -6.90 18.45 -12.05
CA ARG A 41 -5.85 17.89 -11.18
C ARG A 41 -6.47 16.88 -10.21
N GLY A 42 -6.77 15.68 -10.68
CA GLY A 42 -7.16 14.57 -9.81
C GLY A 42 -5.96 13.98 -9.07
N LEU A 43 -5.89 12.68 -8.94
CA LEU A 43 -4.71 11.99 -8.41
C LEU A 43 -3.60 11.98 -9.47
N GLY A 44 -2.53 12.72 -9.21
CA GLY A 44 -1.43 12.94 -10.14
C GLY A 44 -1.80 13.83 -11.34
N THR A 45 -0.80 14.23 -12.10
CA THR A 45 -0.95 15.00 -13.34
C THR A 45 -1.08 14.08 -14.55
N ALA A 46 -1.54 14.59 -15.70
CA ALA A 46 -1.60 13.83 -16.94
C ALA A 46 -0.25 13.17 -17.29
N ALA A 47 0.87 13.87 -17.03
CA ALA A 47 2.21 13.37 -17.32
C ALA A 47 2.67 12.26 -16.34
N THR A 48 2.20 12.27 -15.10
CA THR A 48 2.69 11.38 -14.04
C THR A 48 1.83 10.14 -13.83
N ARG A 49 0.52 10.17 -14.16
CA ARG A 49 -0.43 9.07 -13.89
C ARG A 49 0.01 7.74 -14.49
N GLN A 50 0.49 7.75 -15.74
CA GLN A 50 0.94 6.52 -16.39
C GLN A 50 2.16 5.91 -15.68
N GLY A 51 3.09 6.77 -15.23
CA GLY A 51 4.25 6.35 -14.44
C GLY A 51 3.83 5.73 -13.10
N ILE A 52 2.85 6.34 -12.41
CA ILE A 52 2.30 5.82 -11.15
C ILE A 52 1.69 4.42 -11.36
N ILE A 53 0.86 4.23 -12.39
CA ILE A 53 0.25 2.92 -12.67
C ILE A 53 1.34 1.88 -12.97
N LYS A 54 2.36 2.24 -13.77
CA LYS A 54 3.50 1.37 -14.03
C LYS A 54 4.21 0.95 -12.74
N GLU A 55 4.48 1.92 -11.87
CA GLU A 55 5.13 1.65 -10.58
C GLU A 55 4.32 0.72 -9.69
N LEU A 56 2.98 0.83 -9.68
CA LEU A 56 2.11 -0.09 -8.96
C LEU A 56 2.23 -1.53 -9.48
N TYR A 57 2.37 -1.73 -10.80
CA TYR A 57 2.66 -3.03 -11.39
C TYR A 57 4.05 -3.53 -11.01
N ASP A 58 5.07 -2.69 -11.15
CA ASP A 58 6.48 -3.06 -10.89
C ASP A 58 6.68 -3.45 -9.41
N LYS A 59 5.99 -2.78 -8.49
CA LYS A 59 5.97 -3.10 -7.06
C LYS A 59 5.06 -4.28 -6.70
N GLY A 60 4.28 -4.77 -7.65
CA GLY A 60 3.36 -5.90 -7.45
C GLY A 60 2.16 -5.58 -6.55
N TYR A 61 1.69 -4.34 -6.51
CA TYR A 61 0.47 -3.96 -5.78
C TYR A 61 -0.80 -4.21 -6.59
N ILE A 62 -0.70 -4.13 -7.91
CA ILE A 62 -1.75 -4.48 -8.86
C ILE A 62 -1.24 -5.49 -9.87
N ALA A 63 -2.13 -6.28 -10.45
CA ALA A 63 -1.82 -7.27 -11.47
C ALA A 63 -2.90 -7.32 -12.56
N ARG A 64 -2.54 -7.84 -13.73
CA ARG A 64 -3.52 -8.20 -14.76
C ARG A 64 -4.36 -9.37 -14.27
N ARG A 65 -5.64 -9.27 -14.43
CA ARG A 65 -6.55 -10.38 -14.18
C ARG A 65 -6.32 -11.48 -15.22
N THR A 66 -6.34 -12.73 -14.81
CA THR A 66 -6.23 -13.88 -15.70
C THR A 66 -7.57 -14.59 -15.84
N ARG A 67 -7.88 -15.11 -17.03
CA ARG A 67 -9.03 -15.98 -17.25
C ARG A 67 -8.73 -17.39 -16.73
N LYS A 68 -9.76 -18.23 -16.59
CA LYS A 68 -9.60 -19.64 -16.18
C LYS A 68 -8.65 -20.45 -17.08
N ASN A 69 -8.48 -20.05 -18.34
CA ASN A 69 -7.53 -20.64 -19.29
C ASN A 69 -6.09 -20.10 -19.19
N GLY A 70 -5.78 -19.30 -18.17
CA GLY A 70 -4.45 -18.72 -17.94
C GLY A 70 -4.14 -17.45 -18.76
N ASN A 71 -4.97 -17.04 -19.69
CA ASN A 71 -4.73 -15.85 -20.50
C ASN A 71 -5.02 -14.56 -19.74
N ALA A 72 -4.08 -13.63 -19.77
CA ALA A 72 -4.26 -12.29 -19.18
C ALA A 72 -5.34 -11.51 -19.94
N VAL A 73 -6.12 -10.72 -19.20
CA VAL A 73 -7.09 -9.77 -19.73
C VAL A 73 -6.66 -8.34 -19.42
N LYS A 74 -7.25 -7.36 -20.13
CA LYS A 74 -6.95 -5.94 -19.91
C LYS A 74 -7.39 -5.42 -18.53
N SER A 75 -8.22 -6.17 -17.81
CA SER A 75 -8.70 -5.79 -16.48
C SER A 75 -7.61 -5.91 -15.42
N ILE A 76 -7.59 -4.94 -14.53
CA ILE A 76 -6.65 -4.83 -13.41
C ILE A 76 -7.37 -5.30 -12.15
N MET A 77 -6.61 -5.93 -11.25
CA MET A 77 -7.07 -6.24 -9.89
C MET A 77 -5.96 -5.93 -8.89
N PRO A 78 -6.31 -5.53 -7.67
CA PRO A 78 -5.32 -5.45 -6.59
C PRO A 78 -4.80 -6.85 -6.27
N THR A 79 -3.52 -6.94 -5.91
CA THR A 79 -2.93 -8.17 -5.38
C THR A 79 -3.22 -8.27 -3.87
N GLU A 80 -2.97 -9.44 -3.28
CA GLU A 80 -3.03 -9.59 -1.81
C GLU A 80 -2.11 -8.57 -1.11
N LYS A 81 -0.90 -8.36 -1.68
CA LYS A 81 0.06 -7.36 -1.19
C LYS A 81 -0.51 -5.94 -1.25
N GLY A 82 -1.17 -5.58 -2.36
CA GLY A 82 -1.79 -4.26 -2.52
C GLY A 82 -2.93 -4.05 -1.53
N MET A 83 -3.85 -5.00 -1.43
CA MET A 83 -4.97 -4.96 -0.47
C MET A 83 -4.47 -4.86 0.97
N TYR A 84 -3.45 -5.65 1.29
CA TYR A 84 -2.86 -5.67 2.62
C TYR A 84 -2.31 -4.28 3.03
N ILE A 85 -1.55 -3.62 2.14
CA ILE A 85 -0.99 -2.29 2.40
C ILE A 85 -2.10 -1.28 2.64
N ILE A 86 -3.11 -1.22 1.77
CA ILE A 86 -4.22 -0.28 1.91
C ILE A 86 -4.97 -0.52 3.22
N ASN A 87 -5.37 -1.76 3.51
CA ASN A 87 -6.08 -2.09 4.75
C ASN A 87 -5.27 -1.75 6.02
N THR A 88 -3.94 -1.79 5.92
CA THR A 88 -3.06 -1.43 7.03
C THR A 88 -2.97 0.09 7.19
N LEU A 89 -2.76 0.81 6.09
CA LEU A 89 -2.70 2.28 6.10
C LEU A 89 -4.02 2.91 6.56
N GLU A 90 -5.17 2.34 6.15
CA GLU A 90 -6.49 2.78 6.62
C GLU A 90 -6.63 2.72 8.15
N LYS A 91 -5.99 1.76 8.79
CA LYS A 91 -6.04 1.60 10.25
C LYS A 91 -5.06 2.51 10.99
N ILE A 92 -3.90 2.78 10.39
CA ILE A 92 -2.78 3.46 11.06
C ILE A 92 -2.75 4.95 10.72
N VAL A 93 -2.90 5.28 9.44
CA VAL A 93 -2.77 6.65 8.89
C VAL A 93 -3.83 6.92 7.81
N PRO A 94 -5.13 6.88 8.15
CA PRO A 94 -6.22 7.03 7.17
C PRO A 94 -6.12 8.35 6.42
N ASP A 95 -5.64 9.41 7.04
CA ASP A 95 -5.47 10.73 6.42
C ASP A 95 -4.55 10.65 5.18
N MET A 96 -3.53 9.76 5.18
CA MET A 96 -2.61 9.58 4.06
C MET A 96 -3.32 9.07 2.78
N LEU A 97 -4.46 8.39 2.93
CA LEU A 97 -5.27 7.84 1.83
C LEU A 97 -6.37 8.80 1.39
N SER A 98 -6.49 9.98 2.02
CA SER A 98 -7.54 10.94 1.73
C SER A 98 -7.31 11.64 0.39
N VAL A 99 -8.32 11.63 -0.46
CA VAL A 99 -8.35 12.41 -1.69
C VAL A 99 -8.53 13.89 -1.37
N ASP A 100 -9.29 14.22 -0.31
CA ASP A 100 -9.49 15.59 0.17
C ASP A 100 -8.14 16.23 0.53
N MET A 101 -7.32 15.54 1.33
CA MET A 101 -6.00 16.04 1.71
C MET A 101 -5.11 16.30 0.49
N THR A 102 -5.12 15.41 -0.50
CA THR A 102 -4.35 15.61 -1.74
C THR A 102 -4.84 16.84 -2.50
N GLY A 103 -6.17 17.04 -2.55
CA GLY A 103 -6.78 18.20 -3.20
C GLY A 103 -6.44 19.51 -2.50
N ASP A 104 -6.49 19.53 -1.16
CA ASP A 104 -6.16 20.70 -0.34
C ASP A 104 -4.69 21.10 -0.52
N MET A 105 -3.78 20.11 -0.58
CA MET A 105 -2.36 20.36 -0.83
C MET A 105 -2.11 20.95 -2.21
N GLU A 106 -2.74 20.43 -3.26
CA GLU A 106 -2.63 20.95 -4.62
C GLU A 106 -3.15 22.38 -4.70
N MET A 107 -4.28 22.69 -4.05
CA MET A 107 -4.85 24.03 -3.99
C MET A 107 -3.93 25.01 -3.27
N GLU A 108 -3.33 24.58 -2.15
CA GLU A 108 -2.43 25.43 -1.38
C GLU A 108 -1.11 25.70 -2.13
N LEU A 109 -0.56 24.70 -2.82
CA LEU A 109 0.61 24.87 -3.70
C LEU A 109 0.34 25.88 -4.84
N ASP A 110 -0.87 25.89 -5.37
CA ASP A 110 -1.27 26.85 -6.39
C ASP A 110 -1.36 28.28 -5.84
N LYS A 111 -1.87 28.47 -4.61
CA LYS A 111 -1.88 29.77 -3.92
C LYS A 111 -0.46 30.28 -3.67
N ILE A 112 0.44 29.38 -3.24
CA ILE A 112 1.87 29.70 -3.06
C ILE A 112 2.48 30.15 -4.38
N ALA A 113 2.22 29.45 -5.48
CA ALA A 113 2.73 29.78 -6.81
C ALA A 113 2.25 31.14 -7.31
N ARG A 114 1.06 31.61 -6.85
CA ARG A 114 0.50 32.93 -7.14
C ARG A 114 0.92 34.01 -6.15
N GLY A 115 1.69 33.67 -5.11
CA GLY A 115 2.10 34.59 -4.06
C GLY A 115 0.99 34.94 -3.05
N GLU A 116 -0.08 34.15 -3.01
CA GLU A 116 -1.24 34.35 -2.13
C GLU A 116 -1.08 33.66 -0.77
N SER A 117 -0.08 32.78 -0.61
CA SER A 117 0.18 32.03 0.61
C SER A 117 1.69 31.86 0.84
N ASP A 118 2.08 31.60 2.11
CA ASP A 118 3.46 31.43 2.53
C ASP A 118 3.92 29.97 2.40
N GLY A 119 4.85 29.71 1.47
CA GLY A 119 5.42 28.39 1.24
C GLY A 119 6.20 27.82 2.44
N ASN A 120 6.83 28.68 3.27
CA ASN A 120 7.55 28.22 4.45
C ASN A 120 6.58 27.71 5.53
N ASN A 121 5.46 28.40 5.71
CA ASN A 121 4.43 27.95 6.62
C ASN A 121 3.83 26.60 6.17
N PHE A 122 3.46 26.49 4.89
CA PHE A 122 3.01 25.24 4.30
C PHE A 122 4.00 24.09 4.52
N LEU A 123 5.28 24.32 4.23
CA LEU A 123 6.32 23.30 4.41
C LEU A 123 6.45 22.85 5.88
N ASN A 124 6.35 23.79 6.82
CA ASN A 124 6.43 23.46 8.25
C ASN A 124 5.24 22.64 8.72
N GLU A 125 4.02 22.99 8.30
CA GLU A 125 2.82 22.20 8.62
C GLU A 125 2.91 20.79 8.00
N TYR A 126 3.36 20.68 6.77
CA TYR A 126 3.55 19.39 6.11
C TYR A 126 4.61 18.52 6.81
N LYS A 127 5.73 19.12 7.26
CA LYS A 127 6.75 18.41 8.06
C LYS A 127 6.14 17.83 9.36
N LYS A 128 5.33 18.60 10.06
CA LYS A 128 4.65 18.14 11.29
C LYS A 128 3.74 16.95 10.99
N LEU A 129 2.98 17.02 9.90
CA LEU A 129 2.11 15.94 9.46
C LEU A 129 2.89 14.65 9.14
N VAL A 130 3.99 14.76 8.41
CA VAL A 130 4.86 13.62 8.09
C VAL A 130 5.46 13.01 9.36
N ILE A 131 5.92 13.82 10.32
CA ILE A 131 6.43 13.34 11.61
C ILE A 131 5.34 12.56 12.34
N LYS A 132 4.11 13.09 12.42
CA LYS A 132 2.96 12.42 13.02
C LYS A 132 2.73 11.03 12.38
N TRP A 133 2.72 10.95 11.06
CA TRP A 133 2.53 9.66 10.36
C TRP A 133 3.65 8.66 10.65
N VAL A 134 4.91 9.13 10.63
CA VAL A 134 6.06 8.28 10.97
C VAL A 134 5.95 7.73 12.39
N GLU A 135 5.53 8.54 13.36
CA GLU A 135 5.32 8.11 14.73
C GLU A 135 4.16 7.10 14.84
N GLN A 136 3.04 7.35 14.18
CA GLN A 136 1.90 6.43 14.14
C GLN A 136 2.32 5.06 13.56
N ILE A 137 3.07 5.06 12.46
CA ILE A 137 3.56 3.83 11.82
C ILE A 137 4.57 3.10 12.73
N LYS A 138 5.50 3.83 13.38
CA LYS A 138 6.48 3.23 14.30
C LYS A 138 5.84 2.60 15.53
N ASN A 139 4.78 3.23 16.05
CA ASN A 139 4.08 2.77 17.24
C ASN A 139 3.00 1.73 16.94
N SER A 140 2.66 1.53 15.66
CA SER A 140 1.74 0.49 15.25
C SER A 140 2.42 -0.86 15.22
N ASP A 141 1.65 -1.93 15.45
CA ASP A 141 2.13 -3.30 15.24
C ASP A 141 2.23 -3.57 13.72
N THR A 142 3.39 -3.18 13.15
CA THR A 142 3.70 -3.40 11.73
C THR A 142 4.15 -4.83 11.43
N SER A 143 4.15 -5.72 12.42
CA SER A 143 4.52 -7.14 12.23
C SER A 143 3.65 -7.81 11.17
N ALA A 144 2.44 -7.32 10.98
CA ALA A 144 1.53 -7.70 9.91
C ALA A 144 1.81 -6.99 8.57
N MET A 145 2.63 -5.95 8.47
CA MET A 145 2.89 -5.20 7.22
C MET A 145 3.74 -5.95 6.19
N THR A 146 4.41 -6.99 6.58
CA THR A 146 5.08 -7.88 5.64
C THR A 146 4.07 -8.92 5.18
N GLY A 147 3.33 -8.69 4.10
CA GLY A 147 2.25 -9.54 3.55
C GLY A 147 2.61 -11.00 3.25
N ASN A 148 3.69 -11.46 3.82
CA ASN A 148 4.18 -12.82 3.95
C ASN A 148 4.66 -13.07 5.38
N THR A 149 3.93 -12.56 6.38
CA THR A 149 4.32 -12.81 7.77
C THR A 149 4.10 -14.28 8.07
N LEU A 150 5.17 -15.03 7.97
CA LEU A 150 5.20 -16.38 8.49
C LEU A 150 5.03 -16.28 9.99
N ILE A 151 4.09 -17.01 10.55
CA ILE A 151 3.90 -17.06 12.00
C ILE A 151 4.75 -18.18 12.57
N CYS A 152 5.50 -17.85 13.60
CA CYS A 152 6.36 -18.83 14.27
C CYS A 152 5.51 -19.92 14.96
N PRO A 153 5.69 -21.20 14.59
CA PRO A 153 4.92 -22.29 15.19
C PRO A 153 5.29 -22.55 16.67
N LEU A 154 6.38 -21.96 17.18
CA LEU A 154 6.82 -22.15 18.56
C LEU A 154 6.26 -21.08 19.52
N CYS A 155 6.10 -19.83 19.06
CA CYS A 155 5.76 -18.73 19.96
C CYS A 155 4.69 -17.75 19.39
N GLY A 156 4.15 -18.02 18.20
CA GLY A 156 3.12 -17.19 17.59
C GLY A 156 3.59 -15.81 17.08
N LYS A 157 4.87 -15.46 17.26
CA LYS A 157 5.41 -14.18 16.79
C LYS A 157 5.77 -14.22 15.30
N PRO A 158 5.84 -13.07 14.62
CA PRO A 158 6.24 -13.00 13.22
C PRO A 158 7.62 -13.61 12.95
N VAL A 159 7.75 -14.26 11.78
CA VAL A 159 9.04 -14.73 11.25
C VAL A 159 9.41 -13.85 10.06
N ILE A 160 10.55 -13.20 10.11
CA ILE A 160 11.05 -12.27 9.11
C ILE A 160 12.24 -12.85 8.34
N LYS A 161 12.33 -12.53 7.05
CA LYS A 161 13.46 -12.92 6.21
C LYS A 161 14.65 -12.00 6.48
N LYS A 162 15.80 -12.58 6.83
CA LYS A 162 17.10 -11.91 6.98
C LYS A 162 18.09 -12.45 5.96
N LYS A 163 19.29 -11.88 5.88
CA LYS A 163 20.36 -12.35 4.97
C LYS A 163 20.68 -13.84 5.11
N VAL A 164 20.54 -14.39 6.31
CA VAL A 164 20.90 -15.78 6.65
C VAL A 164 19.73 -16.77 6.53
N GLY A 165 18.48 -16.28 6.50
CA GLY A 165 17.27 -17.12 6.46
C GLY A 165 16.09 -16.43 7.12
N TRP A 166 15.05 -17.19 7.46
CA TRP A 166 13.84 -16.70 8.13
C TRP A 166 13.99 -16.88 9.64
N CYS A 167 13.92 -15.76 10.36
CA CYS A 167 14.14 -15.74 11.81
C CYS A 167 12.89 -15.26 12.53
N CYS A 168 12.54 -15.92 13.65
CA CYS A 168 11.48 -15.44 14.53
C CYS A 168 11.85 -14.10 15.16
N THR A 169 10.93 -13.15 15.20
CA THR A 169 11.12 -11.86 15.89
C THR A 169 11.17 -12.00 17.42
N GLY A 170 10.72 -13.13 17.95
CA GLY A 170 10.87 -13.48 19.36
C GLY A 170 12.28 -13.93 19.77
N TYR A 171 13.23 -14.00 18.83
CA TYR A 171 14.63 -14.31 19.14
C TYR A 171 15.37 -13.09 19.68
N SER A 172 16.06 -13.26 20.78
CA SER A 172 17.01 -12.29 21.34
C SER A 172 18.33 -12.99 21.68
N LYS A 173 19.43 -12.36 21.33
CA LYS A 173 20.79 -12.89 21.62
C LYS A 173 21.10 -12.88 23.13
N ASP A 174 20.53 -11.89 23.82
CA ASP A 174 20.78 -11.62 25.24
C ASP A 174 19.86 -12.39 26.20
N ASN A 175 18.84 -13.08 25.64
CA ASN A 175 17.90 -13.88 26.41
C ASN A 175 17.96 -15.37 26.00
N PRO A 176 18.46 -16.26 26.84
CA PRO A 176 18.55 -17.70 26.54
C PRO A 176 17.19 -18.38 26.34
N ASP A 177 16.12 -17.85 26.96
CA ASP A 177 14.75 -18.35 26.85
C ASP A 177 13.98 -17.80 25.64
N SER A 178 14.67 -17.01 24.82
CA SER A 178 14.07 -16.45 23.59
C SER A 178 13.78 -17.53 22.56
N CYS A 179 12.76 -17.27 21.71
CA CYS A 179 12.37 -18.21 20.67
C CYS A 179 13.51 -18.48 19.67
N LYS A 180 13.90 -19.73 19.49
CA LYS A 180 15.02 -20.16 18.62
C LYS A 180 14.56 -20.62 17.23
N PHE A 181 13.32 -20.33 16.81
CA PHE A 181 12.81 -20.71 15.51
C PHE A 181 13.59 -20.03 14.38
N TYR A 182 14.10 -20.85 13.47
CA TYR A 182 14.93 -20.42 12.34
C TYR A 182 14.74 -21.38 11.16
N ILE A 183 14.69 -20.85 9.93
CA ILE A 183 14.76 -21.60 8.68
C ILE A 183 15.92 -21.04 7.86
N ALA A 184 16.89 -21.86 7.52
CA ALA A 184 18.03 -21.46 6.70
C ALA A 184 17.61 -21.16 5.25
N ASN A 185 18.39 -20.32 4.54
CA ASN A 185 18.17 -20.06 3.11
C ASN A 185 18.36 -21.31 2.24
N GLU A 186 19.10 -22.28 2.74
CA GLU A 186 19.37 -23.56 2.09
C GLU A 186 19.31 -24.69 3.11
N ILE A 187 18.63 -25.79 2.77
CA ILE A 187 18.53 -27.00 3.59
C ILE A 187 18.82 -28.19 2.70
N CYS A 188 19.80 -29.01 3.06
CA CYS A 188 20.22 -30.20 2.32
C CYS A 188 20.49 -29.91 0.82
N GLY A 189 21.19 -28.81 0.51
CA GLY A 189 21.53 -28.42 -0.86
C GLY A 189 20.37 -27.83 -1.67
N LYS A 190 19.19 -27.66 -1.07
CA LYS A 190 18.03 -27.04 -1.73
C LYS A 190 17.79 -25.62 -1.21
N LYS A 191 17.73 -24.65 -2.12
CA LYS A 191 17.37 -23.27 -1.78
C LYS A 191 15.91 -23.21 -1.34
N ILE A 192 15.67 -22.57 -0.20
CA ILE A 192 14.34 -22.36 0.34
C ILE A 192 13.76 -21.06 -0.23
N SER A 193 12.65 -21.17 -0.92
CA SER A 193 11.86 -20.00 -1.38
C SER A 193 10.89 -19.53 -0.28
N ASP A 194 10.31 -18.33 -0.44
CA ASP A 194 9.31 -17.81 0.48
C ASP A 194 8.08 -18.75 0.58
N VAL A 195 7.71 -19.41 -0.52
CA VAL A 195 6.62 -20.41 -0.55
C VAL A 195 6.96 -21.62 0.30
N ILE A 196 8.15 -22.18 0.13
CA ILE A 196 8.60 -23.34 0.91
C ILE A 196 8.72 -22.98 2.40
N ALA A 197 9.25 -21.79 2.71
CA ALA A 197 9.32 -21.32 4.09
C ALA A 197 7.93 -21.22 4.74
N LYS A 198 6.92 -20.74 4.00
CA LYS A 198 5.52 -20.70 4.45
C LYS A 198 4.98 -22.09 4.73
N GLU A 199 5.19 -23.05 3.84
CA GLU A 199 4.76 -24.44 4.06
C GLU A 199 5.44 -25.07 5.27
N LEU A 200 6.73 -24.78 5.49
CA LEU A 200 7.46 -25.29 6.64
C LEU A 200 6.97 -24.71 7.98
N THR A 201 6.46 -23.49 7.99
CA THR A 201 5.85 -22.90 9.19
C THR A 201 4.46 -23.47 9.47
N LEU A 202 3.69 -23.82 8.43
CA LEU A 202 2.33 -24.37 8.58
C LEU A 202 2.31 -25.86 8.97
N LYS A 203 3.29 -26.65 8.52
CA LYS A 203 3.34 -28.11 8.78
C LYS A 203 3.84 -28.51 10.16
N ARG A 204 4.21 -27.55 11.02
CA ARG A 204 4.68 -27.81 12.40
C ARG A 204 3.68 -27.38 13.48
N SER A 205 2.44 -27.08 13.09
CA SER A 205 1.30 -26.87 14.01
C SER A 205 0.53 -28.14 14.24
#